data_43c6a765944f535caa1cccd2745a28cb
#
_entry.id   43c6a765944f535caa1cccd2745a28cb
#
_cell.length_a   1.000
_cell.length_b   1.000
_cell.length_c   1.000
_cell.angle_alpha   90.00
_cell.angle_beta   90.00
_cell.angle_gamma   90.00
#
_symmetry.space_group_name_H-M   'P 1'
#
loop_
_entity.id
_entity.type
_entity.pdbx_description
1 polymer ?
#
loop_
_entity_poly.entity_id
_entity_poly.type
_entity_poly.pdbx_seq_one_letter_code
_entity_poly.pdbx_strand_id
1 'polypeptide(L)'
;MQSNLIPHTHKHLSLLTIYRAPFGKFNKFLTQLEEILQTIRNLKLDFIICEDININHLNESSKRSQFDAVLMSYKLISTVTFPTRTENNSNSTTDNIFIYTFMFENYTVSPSIKRLSDHNVQMIIIHIPQRQLDVHLTCYNILLI
;
A
#
# COMPACT_ATOMS: atom_id res chain seq x y z
N MET A 1 -24.48 -25.94 -30.10
CA MET A 1 -24.16 -25.31 -28.77
C MET A 1 -22.69 -24.93 -28.78
N GLN A 2 -22.38 -23.65 -29.01
CA GLN A 2 -21.02 -23.14 -28.87
C GLN A 2 -20.84 -22.77 -27.40
N SER A 3 -19.96 -23.48 -26.71
CA SER A 3 -19.51 -23.12 -25.38
C SER A 3 -18.64 -21.85 -25.53
N ASN A 4 -19.18 -20.71 -25.13
CA ASN A 4 -18.41 -19.49 -24.95
C ASN A 4 -17.41 -19.73 -23.79
N LEU A 5 -16.22 -20.17 -24.12
CA LEU A 5 -15.07 -20.17 -23.22
C LEU A 5 -14.74 -18.70 -22.91
N ILE A 6 -15.21 -18.23 -21.76
CA ILE A 6 -14.77 -16.95 -21.22
C ILE A 6 -13.26 -17.08 -20.96
N PRO A 7 -12.41 -16.25 -21.53
CA PRO A 7 -10.98 -16.33 -21.30
C PRO A 7 -10.71 -16.13 -19.79
N HIS A 8 -10.04 -17.11 -19.18
CA HIS A 8 -9.50 -16.96 -17.83
C HIS A 8 -8.44 -15.86 -17.85
N THR A 9 -8.79 -14.67 -17.42
CA THR A 9 -7.82 -13.59 -17.25
C THR A 9 -7.08 -13.82 -15.95
N HIS A 10 -5.83 -14.29 -16.05
CA HIS A 10 -4.91 -14.33 -14.91
C HIS A 10 -4.69 -12.90 -14.44
N LYS A 11 -5.00 -12.61 -13.18
CA LYS A 11 -4.64 -11.33 -12.56
C LYS A 11 -3.33 -11.49 -11.82
N HIS A 12 -2.35 -10.69 -12.20
CA HIS A 12 -1.10 -10.55 -11.46
C HIS A 12 -1.26 -9.41 -10.46
N LEU A 13 -1.14 -9.71 -9.18
CA LEU A 13 -1.12 -8.73 -8.11
C LEU A 13 0.31 -8.60 -7.60
N SER A 14 0.84 -7.40 -7.61
CA SER A 14 2.17 -7.09 -7.09
C SER A 14 2.06 -6.46 -5.71
N LEU A 15 2.83 -6.94 -4.75
CA LEU A 15 3.00 -6.32 -3.44
C LEU A 15 4.31 -5.56 -3.43
N LEU A 16 4.21 -4.24 -3.22
CA LEU A 16 5.35 -3.35 -3.10
C LEU A 16 5.50 -2.96 -1.64
N THR A 17 6.60 -3.33 -1.00
CA THR A 17 6.95 -2.85 0.33
C THR A 17 7.96 -1.72 0.24
N ILE A 18 7.68 -0.61 0.93
CA ILE A 18 8.51 0.59 0.93
C ILE A 18 8.88 0.93 2.36
N TYR A 19 10.15 1.18 2.59
CA TYR A 19 10.66 1.70 3.85
C TYR A 19 11.44 2.99 3.61
N ARG A 20 11.21 4.01 4.42
CA ARG A 20 11.99 5.24 4.46
C ARG A 20 12.59 5.44 5.86
N ALA A 21 13.92 5.55 5.93
CA ALA A 21 14.59 5.87 7.18
C ALA A 21 14.10 7.23 7.76
N PRO A 22 13.92 7.36 9.09
CA PRO A 22 13.39 8.58 9.72
C PRO A 22 14.14 9.86 9.35
N PHE A 23 15.45 9.75 9.18
CA PHE A 23 16.36 10.87 8.86
C PHE A 23 16.68 11.00 7.37
N GLY A 24 16.06 10.18 6.50
CA GLY A 24 16.23 10.25 5.05
C GLY A 24 15.73 11.59 4.48
N LYS A 25 16.36 12.05 3.39
CA LYS A 25 15.97 13.28 2.68
C LYS A 25 14.59 13.07 2.03
N PHE A 26 13.56 13.72 2.57
CA PHE A 26 12.17 13.51 2.16
C PHE A 26 11.93 13.78 0.67
N ASN A 27 12.47 14.86 0.13
CA ASN A 27 12.29 15.19 -1.29
C ASN A 27 12.93 14.15 -2.21
N LYS A 28 14.12 13.62 -1.85
CA LYS A 28 14.75 12.53 -2.59
C LYS A 28 13.88 11.28 -2.59
N PHE A 29 13.32 10.95 -1.42
CA PHE A 29 12.37 9.85 -1.28
C PHE A 29 11.15 10.02 -2.19
N LEU A 30 10.52 11.20 -2.22
CA LEU A 30 9.37 11.46 -3.09
C LEU A 30 9.72 11.28 -4.58
N THR A 31 10.86 11.81 -5.03
CA THR A 31 11.32 11.62 -6.41
C THR A 31 11.48 10.14 -6.76
N GLN A 32 12.15 9.38 -5.88
CA GLN A 32 12.34 7.93 -6.11
C GLN A 32 11.01 7.17 -6.10
N LEU A 33 10.09 7.54 -5.22
CA LEU A 33 8.75 6.96 -5.19
C LEU A 33 8.00 7.21 -6.50
N GLU A 34 8.02 8.45 -7.01
CA GLU A 34 7.39 8.79 -8.29
C GLU A 34 7.97 7.99 -9.46
N GLU A 35 9.29 7.83 -9.53
CA GLU A 35 9.96 7.01 -10.55
C GLU A 35 9.48 5.56 -10.52
N ILE A 36 9.35 4.98 -9.32
CA ILE A 36 8.85 3.62 -9.13
C ILE A 36 7.39 3.51 -9.56
N LEU A 37 6.54 4.41 -9.09
CA LEU A 37 5.11 4.43 -9.43
C LEU A 37 4.88 4.62 -10.93
N GLN A 38 5.68 5.47 -11.56
CA GLN A 38 5.64 5.66 -13.01
C GLN A 38 6.03 4.38 -13.75
N THR A 39 7.06 3.69 -13.27
CA THR A 39 7.50 2.41 -13.87
C THR A 39 6.40 1.36 -13.77
N ILE A 40 5.80 1.18 -12.59
CA ILE A 40 4.72 0.22 -12.34
C ILE A 40 3.50 0.54 -13.21
N ARG A 41 3.14 1.83 -13.31
CA ARG A 41 2.05 2.30 -14.18
C ARG A 41 2.30 1.96 -15.66
N ASN A 42 3.52 2.15 -16.13
CA ASN A 42 3.90 1.83 -17.52
C ASN A 42 3.82 0.33 -17.80
N LEU A 43 4.11 -0.50 -16.80
CA LEU A 43 3.97 -1.97 -16.88
C LEU A 43 2.52 -2.44 -16.74
N LYS A 44 1.57 -1.55 -16.45
CA LYS A 44 0.15 -1.84 -16.22
C LYS A 44 -0.08 -2.93 -15.18
N LEU A 45 0.74 -2.94 -14.14
CA LEU A 45 0.63 -3.90 -13.04
C LEU A 45 -0.41 -3.44 -12.04
N ASP A 46 -1.20 -4.40 -11.56
CA ASP A 46 -2.02 -4.21 -10.37
C ASP A 46 -1.15 -4.36 -9.12
N PHE A 47 -1.19 -3.41 -8.18
CA PHE A 47 -0.31 -3.46 -7.03
C PHE A 47 -0.95 -2.92 -5.75
N ILE A 48 -0.40 -3.38 -4.64
CA ILE A 48 -0.66 -2.90 -3.28
C ILE A 48 0.67 -2.37 -2.75
N ILE A 49 0.64 -1.24 -2.06
CA ILE A 49 1.81 -0.71 -1.36
C ILE A 49 1.62 -0.92 0.14
N CYS A 50 2.59 -1.56 0.78
CA CYS A 50 2.74 -1.58 2.22
C CYS A 50 3.96 -0.76 2.59
N GLU A 51 3.84 0.18 3.52
CA GLU A 51 4.90 1.13 3.79
C GLU A 51 5.10 1.41 5.28
N ASP A 52 6.36 1.68 5.64
CA ASP A 52 6.76 2.42 6.84
C ASP A 52 7.66 3.57 6.39
N ILE A 53 7.09 4.75 6.24
CA ILE A 53 7.80 5.95 5.77
C ILE A 53 8.08 6.94 6.88
N ASN A 54 7.79 6.58 8.11
CA ASN A 54 8.00 7.45 9.27
C ASN A 54 7.31 8.83 9.14
N ILE A 55 6.12 8.86 8.56
CA ILE A 55 5.21 10.02 8.54
C ILE A 55 3.95 9.63 9.30
N ASN A 56 3.58 10.41 10.31
CA ASN A 56 2.36 10.14 11.06
C ASN A 56 1.13 10.54 10.24
N HIS A 57 0.36 9.55 9.80
CA HIS A 57 -0.86 9.74 9.02
C HIS A 57 -2.07 10.21 9.85
N LEU A 58 -1.98 10.25 11.18
CA LEU A 58 -3.05 10.82 12.02
C LEU A 58 -2.99 12.35 12.10
N ASN A 59 -1.81 12.94 11.85
CA ASN A 59 -1.59 14.38 11.96
C ASN A 59 -1.40 15.01 10.59
N GLU A 60 -1.97 16.19 10.40
CA GLU A 60 -1.69 16.99 9.21
C GLU A 60 -0.26 17.54 9.27
N SER A 61 0.45 17.40 8.17
CA SER A 61 1.79 17.97 7.98
C SER A 61 2.07 18.21 6.50
N SER A 62 2.98 19.15 6.22
CA SER A 62 3.39 19.42 4.84
C SER A 62 3.98 18.17 4.15
N LYS A 63 4.71 17.33 4.88
CA LYS A 63 5.26 16.07 4.35
C LYS A 63 4.14 15.09 3.99
N ARG A 64 3.13 14.95 4.86
CA ARG A 64 1.97 14.10 4.59
C ARG A 64 1.22 14.60 3.35
N SER A 65 0.91 15.90 3.27
CA SER A 65 0.18 16.46 2.13
C SER A 65 0.91 16.24 0.81
N GLN A 66 2.24 16.39 0.77
CA GLN A 66 3.04 16.14 -0.42
C GLN A 66 3.04 14.65 -0.80
N PHE A 67 3.17 13.76 0.18
CA PHE A 67 3.13 12.32 -0.03
C PHE A 67 1.76 11.88 -0.56
N ASP A 68 0.69 12.30 0.10
CA ASP A 68 -0.68 12.01 -0.31
C ASP A 68 -0.97 12.52 -1.73
N ALA A 69 -0.47 13.70 -2.10
CA ALA A 69 -0.63 14.25 -3.44
C ALA A 69 0.03 13.35 -4.51
N VAL A 70 1.23 12.83 -4.24
CA VAL A 70 1.89 11.86 -5.12
C VAL A 70 1.01 10.61 -5.27
N LEU A 71 0.59 10.00 -4.17
CA LEU A 71 -0.22 8.77 -4.22
C LEU A 71 -1.55 8.99 -4.94
N MET A 72 -2.24 10.08 -4.67
CA MET A 72 -3.49 10.44 -5.33
C MET A 72 -3.34 10.61 -6.85
N SER A 73 -2.20 11.13 -7.33
CA SER A 73 -1.92 11.24 -8.76
C SER A 73 -1.87 9.88 -9.47
N TYR A 74 -1.58 8.81 -8.70
CA TYR A 74 -1.61 7.42 -9.14
C TYR A 74 -2.90 6.68 -8.72
N LYS A 75 -3.92 7.39 -8.22
CA LYS A 75 -5.20 6.84 -7.76
C LYS A 75 -5.08 5.82 -6.63
N LEU A 76 -4.07 5.98 -5.79
CA LEU A 76 -3.86 5.19 -4.59
C LEU A 76 -4.53 5.86 -3.40
N ILE A 77 -5.17 5.06 -2.56
CA ILE A 77 -5.80 5.51 -1.32
C ILE A 77 -5.19 4.80 -0.12
N SER A 78 -5.06 5.55 0.97
CA SER A 78 -4.70 5.02 2.28
C SER A 78 -5.87 4.20 2.85
N THR A 79 -5.57 3.05 3.42
CA THR A 79 -6.60 2.16 4.02
C THR A 79 -6.50 2.06 5.54
N VAL A 80 -5.36 2.41 6.13
CA VAL A 80 -5.14 2.33 7.58
C VAL A 80 -5.53 3.66 8.22
N THR A 81 -6.57 3.65 9.06
CA THR A 81 -7.13 4.83 9.74
C THR A 81 -7.01 4.75 11.26
N PHE A 82 -6.29 3.75 11.77
CA PHE A 82 -6.08 3.51 13.19
C PHE A 82 -4.59 3.59 13.54
N PRO A 83 -4.22 3.77 14.83
CA PRO A 83 -2.82 3.81 15.25
C PRO A 83 -2.09 2.50 14.94
N THR A 84 -0.92 2.60 14.31
CA THR A 84 -0.04 1.46 14.02
C THR A 84 1.14 1.38 14.97
N ARG A 85 1.44 2.47 15.66
CA ARG A 85 2.48 2.54 16.67
C ARG A 85 1.97 3.24 17.94
N THR A 86 2.30 2.67 19.09
CA THR A 86 1.99 3.27 20.39
C THR A 86 3.28 3.33 21.21
N GLU A 87 3.72 4.53 21.53
CA GLU A 87 4.93 4.79 22.29
C GLU A 87 4.65 5.89 23.33
N ASN A 88 5.00 5.66 24.61
CA ASN A 88 4.89 6.64 25.69
C ASN A 88 3.53 7.37 25.77
N ASN A 89 2.41 6.63 25.65
CA ASN A 89 1.05 7.16 25.59
C ASN A 89 0.76 8.05 24.36
N SER A 90 1.62 8.04 23.35
CA SER A 90 1.40 8.71 22.07
C SER A 90 1.07 7.67 21.00
N ASN A 91 0.04 7.97 20.21
CA ASN A 91 -0.40 7.14 19.11
C ASN A 91 0.03 7.76 17.78
N SER A 92 0.56 6.94 16.88
CA SER A 92 0.88 7.35 15.52
C SER A 92 0.51 6.27 14.51
N THR A 93 0.28 6.68 13.27
CA THR A 93 0.12 5.79 12.12
C THR A 93 1.26 6.07 11.17
N THR A 94 2.35 5.30 11.30
CA THR A 94 3.57 5.41 10.47
C THR A 94 3.65 4.35 9.41
N ASP A 95 2.83 3.32 9.55
CA ASP A 95 2.71 2.20 8.62
C ASP A 95 1.34 2.28 7.95
N ASN A 96 1.29 2.11 6.64
CA ASN A 96 0.03 2.14 5.92
C ASN A 96 -0.01 1.11 4.78
N ILE A 97 -1.21 0.84 4.31
CA ILE A 97 -1.47 0.02 3.15
C ILE A 97 -2.24 0.88 2.14
N PHE A 98 -1.69 1.01 0.94
CA PHE A 98 -2.32 1.74 -0.15
C PHE A 98 -2.78 0.79 -1.23
N ILE A 99 -4.00 1.02 -1.70
CA ILE A 99 -4.62 0.23 -2.77
C ILE A 99 -5.15 1.15 -3.86
N TYR A 100 -5.33 0.59 -5.04
CA TYR A 100 -6.00 1.26 -6.14
C TYR A 100 -7.50 1.38 -5.88
N THR A 101 -8.07 2.57 -6.05
CA THR A 101 -9.50 2.85 -5.80
C THR A 101 -10.45 1.98 -6.62
N PHE A 102 -10.02 1.51 -7.80
CA PHE A 102 -10.89 0.78 -8.73
C PHE A 102 -10.65 -0.73 -8.78
N MET A 103 -9.64 -1.22 -8.06
CA MET A 103 -9.26 -2.64 -8.14
C MET A 103 -10.03 -3.52 -7.19
N PHE A 104 -10.42 -2.98 -6.05
CA PHE A 104 -11.00 -3.75 -4.98
C PHE A 104 -12.32 -3.11 -4.56
N GLU A 105 -13.44 -3.68 -4.99
CA GLU A 105 -14.76 -3.23 -4.58
C GLU A 105 -15.01 -3.53 -3.10
N ASN A 106 -14.36 -4.57 -2.57
CA ASN A 106 -14.52 -4.99 -1.18
C ASN A 106 -13.18 -5.40 -0.56
N TYR A 107 -12.77 -4.68 0.46
CA TYR A 107 -11.65 -5.05 1.32
C TYR A 107 -11.95 -4.67 2.78
N THR A 108 -11.27 -5.32 3.70
CA THR A 108 -11.27 -4.95 5.11
C THR A 108 -9.84 -4.79 5.61
N VAL A 109 -9.61 -3.76 6.42
CA VAL A 109 -8.31 -3.54 7.08
C VAL A 109 -8.53 -3.50 8.58
N SER A 110 -7.72 -4.25 9.30
CA SER A 110 -7.81 -4.35 10.76
C SER A 110 -6.43 -4.43 11.41
N PRO A 111 -6.28 -3.90 12.64
CA PRO A 111 -5.08 -4.16 13.42
C PRO A 111 -5.05 -5.63 13.85
N SER A 112 -3.88 -6.23 13.85
CA SER A 112 -3.63 -7.54 14.47
C SER A 112 -3.01 -7.33 15.85
N ILE A 113 -3.55 -8.03 16.87
CA ILE A 113 -3.21 -7.83 18.28
C ILE A 113 -1.83 -8.42 18.66
N LYS A 114 -1.11 -9.04 17.76
CA LYS A 114 0.22 -9.59 18.05
C LYS A 114 1.27 -8.48 18.08
N ARG A 115 1.52 -7.95 19.26
CA ARG A 115 2.64 -7.04 19.55
C ARG A 115 3.95 -7.83 19.51
N LEU A 116 4.65 -7.78 18.41
CA LEU A 116 6.01 -8.30 18.28
C LEU A 116 7.06 -7.18 18.50
N SER A 117 6.63 -5.93 18.46
CA SER A 117 7.45 -4.72 18.64
C SER A 117 6.54 -3.55 19.07
N ASP A 118 7.03 -2.32 19.06
CA ASP A 118 6.26 -1.08 19.22
C ASP A 118 5.32 -0.79 18.03
N HIS A 119 5.48 -1.51 16.90
CA HIS A 119 4.57 -1.48 15.76
C HIS A 119 3.50 -2.57 15.86
N ASN A 120 2.26 -2.19 15.57
CA ASN A 120 1.14 -3.11 15.44
C ASN A 120 1.10 -3.66 14.01
N VAL A 121 0.82 -4.94 13.87
CA VAL A 121 0.63 -5.55 12.56
C VAL A 121 -0.71 -5.09 11.97
N GLN A 122 -0.71 -4.74 10.68
CA GLN A 122 -1.93 -4.47 9.92
C GLN A 122 -2.24 -5.67 9.03
N MET A 123 -3.50 -6.01 8.95
CA MET A 123 -4.00 -7.08 8.10
C MET A 123 -5.00 -6.51 7.10
N ILE A 124 -4.76 -6.76 5.82
CA ILE A 124 -5.73 -6.49 4.77
C ILE A 124 -6.30 -7.80 4.24
N ILE A 125 -7.61 -7.87 4.14
CA ILE A 125 -8.34 -8.97 3.51
C ILE A 125 -9.01 -8.40 2.26
N ILE A 126 -8.70 -8.97 1.11
CA ILE A 126 -9.25 -8.56 -0.18
C ILE A 126 -10.19 -9.66 -0.65
N HIS A 127 -11.43 -9.29 -0.93
CA HIS A 127 -12.43 -10.21 -1.44
C HIS A 127 -12.35 -10.23 -2.97
N ILE A 128 -11.82 -11.31 -3.52
CA ILE A 128 -11.73 -11.53 -4.96
C ILE A 128 -12.93 -12.36 -5.39
N PRO A 129 -13.74 -11.92 -6.39
CA PRO A 129 -14.86 -12.71 -6.89
C PRO A 129 -14.41 -14.08 -7.39
N GLN A 130 -15.16 -15.14 -7.07
CA GLN A 130 -14.81 -16.55 -7.37
C GLN A 130 -14.48 -16.86 -8.85
N ARG A 131 -14.86 -16.01 -9.77
CA ARG A 131 -14.57 -16.17 -11.20
C ARG A 131 -13.14 -15.75 -11.61
N GLN A 132 -12.30 -15.32 -10.66
CA GLN A 132 -10.93 -14.83 -10.89
C GLN A 132 -9.91 -15.57 -10.02
N LEU A 133 -9.97 -16.92 -9.99
CA LEU A 133 -9.25 -17.74 -9.02
C LEU A 133 -7.73 -17.89 -9.24
N ASP A 134 -7.18 -17.41 -10.36
CA ASP A 134 -5.73 -17.47 -10.60
C ASP A 134 -5.08 -16.11 -10.32
N VAL A 135 -4.80 -15.82 -9.04
CA VAL A 135 -4.06 -14.65 -8.62
C VAL A 135 -2.60 -15.04 -8.33
N HIS A 136 -1.67 -14.55 -9.13
CA HIS A 136 -0.24 -14.64 -8.83
C HIS A 136 0.20 -13.43 -8.02
N LEU A 137 0.72 -13.65 -6.81
CA LEU A 137 1.28 -12.60 -5.96
C LEU A 137 2.80 -12.52 -6.16
N THR A 138 3.27 -11.35 -6.57
CA THR A 138 4.71 -11.05 -6.63
C THR A 138 5.05 -9.96 -5.62
N CYS A 139 6.06 -10.22 -4.77
CA CYS A 139 6.50 -9.28 -3.72
C CYS A 139 7.79 -8.58 -4.13
N TYR A 140 7.80 -7.25 -4.02
CA TYR A 140 8.98 -6.40 -4.22
C TYR A 140 9.27 -5.62 -2.94
N ASN A 141 10.51 -5.69 -2.45
CA ASN A 141 10.96 -4.91 -1.30
C ASN A 141 11.88 -3.78 -1.77
N ILE A 142 11.54 -2.54 -1.44
CA ILE A 142 12.30 -1.37 -1.84
C ILE A 142 12.69 -0.57 -0.59
N LEU A 143 13.98 -0.42 -0.40
CA LEU A 143 14.54 0.48 0.59
C LEU A 143 14.87 1.80 -0.11
N LEU A 144 14.18 2.88 0.28
CA LEU A 144 14.45 4.24 -0.19
C LEU A 144 15.25 5.00 0.88
N ILE A 145 16.43 5.52 0.51
CA ILE A 145 17.39 6.15 1.40
C ILE A 145 17.52 7.64 1.08
#